data_f6eab11a5719bd5b23434469c3f6592d
#
_entry.id   f6eab11a5719bd5b23434469c3f6592d
#
_cell.length_a   1.000
_cell.length_b   1.000
_cell.length_c   1.000
_cell.angle_alpha   90.00
_cell.angle_beta   90.00
_cell.angle_gamma   90.00
#
_symmetry.space_group_name_H-M   'P 1'
#
loop_
_entity.id
_entity.type
_entity.pdbx_description
1 polymer ?
#
loop_
_entity_poly.entity_id
_entity_poly.type
_entity_poly.pdbx_seq_one_letter_code
_entity_poly.pdbx_strand_id
1 'polypeptide(L)'
;MKNISKNITYKESIHSNTAKRLDIENKPNEEQIAAMFTIAEMIFQPLRSYVGGPIKITSFFRSPELNRAIGGSKSSQHCKRQAMDLDDVYGYKTNAEMFDYIRENLDFDQLIWEFGDDNNPNWIHVSYVDKQENRNRCLKAYKEKGFFFF
;
A
#
# COMPACT_ATOMS: atom_id res chain seq x y z
N MET A 1 -19.43 5.69 -7.25
CA MET A 1 -18.34 6.28 -6.48
C MET A 1 -17.24 6.71 -7.43
N LYS A 2 -16.73 7.89 -7.25
CA LYS A 2 -15.74 8.48 -8.14
C LYS A 2 -14.31 8.44 -7.59
N ASN A 3 -14.13 8.83 -6.35
CA ASN A 3 -12.82 8.91 -5.72
C ASN A 3 -12.81 8.27 -4.34
N ILE A 4 -11.65 7.68 -3.97
CA ILE A 4 -11.37 7.23 -2.61
C ILE A 4 -10.85 8.40 -1.77
N SER A 5 -10.05 9.26 -2.37
CA SER A 5 -9.59 10.49 -1.74
C SER A 5 -9.26 11.52 -2.83
N LYS A 6 -8.78 12.69 -2.43
CA LYS A 6 -8.47 13.78 -3.37
C LYS A 6 -7.60 13.33 -4.56
N ASN A 7 -6.62 12.46 -4.30
CA ASN A 7 -5.65 12.04 -5.33
C ASN A 7 -5.72 10.55 -5.67
N ILE A 8 -6.78 9.84 -5.26
CA ILE A 8 -6.98 8.43 -5.58
C ILE A 8 -8.38 8.22 -6.14
N THR A 9 -8.49 7.79 -7.39
CA THR A 9 -9.78 7.42 -7.97
C THR A 9 -10.20 6.03 -7.51
N TYR A 10 -11.49 5.76 -7.50
CA TYR A 10 -12.00 4.43 -7.22
C TYR A 10 -11.46 3.40 -8.22
N LYS A 11 -11.45 3.76 -9.50
CA LYS A 11 -10.94 2.91 -10.57
C LYS A 11 -9.48 2.51 -10.34
N GLU A 12 -8.64 3.47 -9.95
CA GLU A 12 -7.24 3.22 -9.64
C GLU A 12 -7.08 2.29 -8.44
N SER A 13 -7.91 2.47 -7.42
CA SER A 13 -7.81 1.71 -6.17
C SER A 13 -8.13 0.22 -6.33
N ILE A 14 -8.90 -0.16 -7.34
CA ILE A 14 -9.28 -1.56 -7.63
C ILE A 14 -8.56 -2.13 -8.84
N HIS A 15 -7.70 -1.36 -9.47
CA HIS A 15 -7.01 -1.79 -10.69
C HIS A 15 -6.09 -2.99 -10.43
N SER A 16 -6.19 -4.01 -11.28
CA SER A 16 -5.29 -5.16 -11.30
C SER A 16 -5.27 -5.77 -12.69
N ASN A 17 -4.09 -5.84 -13.28
CA ASN A 17 -3.89 -6.50 -14.57
C ASN A 17 -4.16 -8.00 -14.47
N THR A 18 -3.80 -8.62 -13.34
CA THR A 18 -4.06 -10.04 -13.09
C THR A 18 -5.57 -10.33 -13.00
N ALA A 19 -6.32 -9.48 -12.30
CA ALA A 19 -7.77 -9.62 -12.22
C ALA A 19 -8.43 -9.54 -13.60
N LYS A 20 -7.98 -8.60 -14.43
CA LYS A 20 -8.49 -8.46 -15.80
C LYS A 20 -8.17 -9.70 -16.65
N ARG A 21 -6.92 -10.17 -16.59
CA ARG A 21 -6.47 -11.33 -17.37
C ARG A 21 -7.20 -12.61 -16.97
N LEU A 22 -7.47 -12.81 -15.69
CA LEU A 22 -8.11 -14.01 -15.16
C LEU A 22 -9.61 -13.87 -14.98
N ASP A 23 -10.17 -12.73 -15.37
CA ASP A 23 -11.60 -12.42 -15.24
C ASP A 23 -12.09 -12.57 -13.79
N ILE A 24 -11.32 -12.04 -12.85
CA ILE A 24 -11.64 -12.04 -11.43
C ILE A 24 -12.30 -10.71 -11.07
N GLU A 25 -13.44 -10.76 -10.40
CA GLU A 25 -14.08 -9.56 -9.86
C GLU A 25 -13.29 -9.05 -8.65
N ASN A 26 -12.73 -7.84 -8.76
CA ASN A 26 -11.99 -7.19 -7.70
C ASN A 26 -12.78 -6.01 -7.16
N LYS A 27 -13.85 -6.32 -6.40
CA LYS A 27 -14.81 -5.32 -5.92
C LYS A 27 -14.86 -5.31 -4.39
N PRO A 28 -14.55 -4.18 -3.74
CA PRO A 28 -14.66 -4.08 -2.29
C PRO A 28 -16.12 -3.95 -1.84
N ASN A 29 -16.42 -4.50 -0.67
CA ASN A 29 -17.67 -4.26 0.03
C ASN A 29 -17.62 -2.91 0.77
N GLU A 30 -18.73 -2.52 1.41
CA GLU A 30 -18.83 -1.24 2.12
C GLU A 30 -17.81 -1.09 3.24
N GLU A 31 -17.60 -2.14 4.02
CA GLU A 31 -16.62 -2.15 5.11
C GLU A 31 -15.18 -1.97 4.58
N GLN A 32 -14.86 -2.65 3.49
CA GLN A 32 -13.56 -2.54 2.83
C GLN A 32 -13.35 -1.14 2.25
N ILE A 33 -14.38 -0.56 1.65
CA ILE A 33 -14.33 0.82 1.14
C ILE A 33 -14.07 1.81 2.27
N ALA A 34 -14.73 1.64 3.42
CA ALA A 34 -14.51 2.51 4.58
C ALA A 34 -13.06 2.44 5.06
N ALA A 35 -12.48 1.24 5.10
CA ALA A 35 -11.06 1.07 5.45
C ALA A 35 -10.12 1.68 4.40
N MET A 36 -10.50 1.62 3.12
CA MET A 36 -9.75 2.26 2.05
C MET A 36 -9.74 3.79 2.20
N PHE A 37 -10.88 4.38 2.56
CA PHE A 37 -10.95 5.82 2.87
C PHE A 37 -9.99 6.18 4.00
N THR A 38 -9.96 5.37 5.04
CA THR A 38 -9.13 5.64 6.22
C THR A 38 -7.64 5.65 5.87
N ILE A 39 -7.13 4.63 5.23
CA ILE A 39 -5.70 4.61 4.87
C ILE A 39 -5.35 5.71 3.86
N ALA A 40 -6.25 6.02 2.94
CA ALA A 40 -6.03 7.11 1.99
C ALA A 40 -5.85 8.45 2.73
N GLU A 41 -6.71 8.75 3.70
CA GLU A 41 -6.65 10.00 4.45
C GLU A 41 -5.50 10.03 5.46
N MET A 42 -5.23 8.91 6.13
CA MET A 42 -4.24 8.88 7.22
C MET A 42 -2.80 8.70 6.71
N ILE A 43 -2.62 8.05 5.57
CA ILE A 43 -1.28 7.74 5.03
C ILE A 43 -1.04 8.43 3.68
N PHE A 44 -1.87 8.15 2.69
CA PHE A 44 -1.57 8.57 1.32
C PHE A 44 -1.59 10.10 1.16
N GLN A 45 -2.61 10.77 1.64
CA GLN A 45 -2.73 12.22 1.45
C GLN A 45 -1.62 13.01 2.16
N PRO A 46 -1.25 12.72 3.42
CA PRO A 46 -0.07 13.36 4.03
C PRO A 46 1.21 13.08 3.26
N LEU A 47 1.42 11.84 2.83
CA LEU A 47 2.59 11.48 2.03
C LEU A 47 2.60 12.22 0.69
N ARG A 48 1.47 12.28 0.02
CA ARG A 48 1.30 12.98 -1.25
C ARG A 48 1.65 14.47 -1.14
N SER A 49 1.26 15.09 -0.03
CA SER A 49 1.61 16.49 0.25
C SER A 49 3.11 16.68 0.45
N TYR A 50 3.75 15.77 1.18
CA TYR A 50 5.19 15.77 1.36
C TYR A 50 5.93 15.59 0.03
N VAL A 51 5.49 14.64 -0.78
CA VAL A 51 6.12 14.32 -2.08
C VAL A 51 6.01 15.50 -3.05
N GLY A 52 4.90 16.21 -3.04
CA GLY A 52 4.69 17.36 -3.90
C GLY A 52 4.33 17.04 -5.35
N GLY A 53 4.03 15.79 -5.65
CA GLY A 53 3.66 15.32 -6.98
C GLY A 53 3.09 13.91 -6.94
N PRO A 54 2.66 13.36 -8.09
CA PRO A 54 2.03 12.05 -8.13
C PRO A 54 2.93 10.92 -7.64
N ILE A 55 2.30 9.93 -7.00
CA ILE A 55 2.90 8.68 -6.54
C ILE A 55 2.16 7.54 -7.24
N LYS A 56 2.88 6.58 -7.79
CA LYS A 56 2.24 5.41 -8.39
C LYS A 56 1.74 4.46 -7.30
N ILE A 57 0.45 4.15 -7.33
CA ILE A 57 -0.13 3.08 -6.52
C ILE A 57 -0.08 1.82 -7.36
N THR A 58 0.80 0.90 -7.00
CA THR A 58 0.99 -0.34 -7.75
C THR A 58 0.01 -1.43 -7.33
N SER A 59 -0.47 -1.35 -6.09
CA SER A 59 -1.53 -2.23 -5.57
C SER A 59 -2.25 -1.53 -4.42
N PHE A 60 -3.56 -1.62 -4.39
CA PHE A 60 -4.35 -1.11 -3.27
C PHE A 60 -5.32 -2.21 -2.84
N PHE A 61 -6.54 -2.23 -3.34
CA PHE A 61 -7.49 -3.26 -2.94
C PHE A 61 -7.25 -4.57 -3.69
N ARG A 62 -7.28 -5.70 -2.96
CA ARG A 62 -7.30 -7.06 -3.51
C ARG A 62 -8.44 -7.84 -2.88
N SER A 63 -9.30 -8.42 -3.72
CA SER A 63 -10.28 -9.40 -3.24
C SER A 63 -9.55 -10.67 -2.75
N PRO A 64 -10.17 -11.48 -1.88
CA PRO A 64 -9.60 -12.77 -1.48
C PRO A 64 -9.29 -13.69 -2.66
N GLU A 65 -10.15 -13.73 -3.67
CA GLU A 65 -9.94 -14.52 -4.87
C GLU A 65 -8.71 -14.05 -5.66
N LEU A 66 -8.58 -12.73 -5.86
CA LEU A 66 -7.41 -12.17 -6.54
C LEU A 66 -6.13 -12.43 -5.73
N ASN A 67 -6.19 -12.29 -4.41
CA ASN A 67 -5.05 -12.55 -3.56
C ASN A 67 -4.56 -14.00 -3.69
N ARG A 68 -5.46 -14.96 -3.74
CA ARG A 68 -5.10 -16.36 -3.98
C ARG A 68 -4.49 -16.57 -5.34
N ALA A 69 -5.04 -15.94 -6.37
CA ALA A 69 -4.56 -16.08 -7.76
C ALA A 69 -3.12 -15.60 -7.95
N ILE A 70 -2.71 -14.56 -7.22
CA ILE A 70 -1.35 -14.02 -7.29
C ILE A 70 -0.39 -14.64 -6.27
N GLY A 71 -0.86 -15.64 -5.49
CA GLY A 71 -0.04 -16.30 -4.49
C GLY A 71 0.19 -15.50 -3.21
N GLY A 72 -0.69 -14.56 -2.91
CA GLY A 72 -0.60 -13.75 -1.70
C GLY A 72 -0.93 -14.56 -0.44
N SER A 73 -0.46 -14.06 0.71
CA SER A 73 -0.73 -14.66 2.00
C SER A 73 -2.22 -14.62 2.33
N LYS A 74 -2.73 -15.67 2.99
CA LYS A 74 -4.11 -15.69 3.51
C LYS A 74 -4.36 -14.57 4.53
N SER A 75 -3.31 -14.08 5.16
CA SER A 75 -3.36 -12.97 6.12
C SER A 75 -2.99 -11.62 5.51
N SER A 76 -2.97 -11.53 4.18
CA SER A 76 -2.60 -10.30 3.47
C SER A 76 -3.48 -9.12 3.90
N GLN A 77 -2.85 -8.01 4.22
CA GLN A 77 -3.51 -6.78 4.62
C GLN A 77 -4.24 -6.09 3.47
N HIS A 78 -3.90 -6.42 2.22
CA HIS A 78 -4.65 -5.93 1.04
C HIS A 78 -6.07 -6.49 0.97
N CYS A 79 -6.34 -7.66 1.59
CA CYS A 79 -7.67 -8.27 1.62
C CYS A 79 -8.41 -8.01 2.93
N LYS A 80 -7.73 -8.09 4.08
CA LYS A 80 -8.36 -8.07 5.41
C LYS A 80 -8.30 -6.71 6.07
N ARG A 81 -7.22 -6.00 5.88
CA ARG A 81 -6.97 -4.66 6.40
C ARG A 81 -6.62 -3.82 5.20
N GLN A 82 -6.40 -2.54 5.37
CA GLN A 82 -6.01 -1.79 4.20
C GLN A 82 -4.50 -1.63 4.10
N ALA A 83 -4.00 -1.86 2.91
CA ALA A 83 -2.60 -1.74 2.58
C ALA A 83 -2.45 -1.17 1.17
N MET A 84 -1.33 -0.51 0.95
CA MET A 84 -0.98 0.07 -0.35
C MET A 84 0.47 -0.27 -0.68
N ASP A 85 0.72 -0.60 -1.93
CA ASP A 85 2.06 -0.66 -2.49
C ASP A 85 2.27 0.61 -3.32
N LEU A 86 3.33 1.33 -2.99
CA LEU A 86 3.62 2.64 -3.57
C LEU A 86 5.01 2.64 -4.20
N ASP A 87 5.14 3.30 -5.35
CA ASP A 87 6.40 3.39 -6.07
C ASP A 87 6.58 4.77 -6.70
N ASP A 88 7.75 5.35 -6.50
CA ASP A 88 8.12 6.61 -7.14
C ASP A 88 8.57 6.35 -8.57
N VAL A 89 7.64 6.43 -9.49
CA VAL A 89 7.94 6.31 -10.93
C VAL A 89 8.03 7.67 -11.61
N TYR A 90 7.66 8.75 -10.91
CA TYR A 90 7.58 10.10 -11.47
C TYR A 90 8.75 11.00 -11.07
N GLY A 91 9.58 10.55 -10.14
CA GLY A 91 10.83 11.23 -9.78
C GLY A 91 10.71 12.40 -8.81
N TYR A 92 9.63 12.51 -8.04
CA TYR A 92 9.47 13.61 -7.07
C TYR A 92 10.21 13.36 -5.77
N LYS A 93 10.09 12.15 -5.21
CA LYS A 93 10.82 11.70 -4.01
C LYS A 93 11.15 10.22 -4.18
N THR A 94 12.31 9.79 -3.73
CA THR A 94 12.67 8.37 -3.80
C THR A 94 11.78 7.53 -2.88
N ASN A 95 11.71 6.24 -3.14
CA ASN A 95 11.00 5.31 -2.26
C ASN A 95 11.59 5.33 -0.86
N ALA A 96 12.90 5.46 -0.72
CA ALA A 96 13.58 5.60 0.57
C ALA A 96 13.13 6.85 1.32
N GLU A 97 13.01 7.98 0.62
CA GLU A 97 12.52 9.23 1.22
C GLU A 97 11.07 9.11 1.67
N MET A 98 10.21 8.46 0.87
CA MET A 98 8.82 8.20 1.24
C MET A 98 8.73 7.28 2.47
N PHE A 99 9.54 6.23 2.50
CA PHE A 99 9.63 5.32 3.64
C PHE A 99 10.00 6.07 4.93
N ASP A 100 11.04 6.88 4.87
CA ASP A 100 11.52 7.64 6.03
C ASP A 100 10.46 8.64 6.51
N TYR A 101 9.76 9.30 5.60
CA TYR A 101 8.69 10.22 5.96
C TYR A 101 7.58 9.53 6.74
N ILE A 102 7.10 8.39 6.24
CA ILE A 102 6.04 7.61 6.89
C ILE A 102 6.52 7.17 8.28
N ARG A 103 7.70 6.59 8.36
CA ARG A 103 8.26 6.08 9.61
C ARG A 103 8.38 7.16 10.68
N GLU A 104 8.79 8.35 10.30
CA GLU A 104 9.07 9.44 11.23
C GLU A 104 7.85 10.30 11.59
N ASN A 105 6.84 10.35 10.72
CA ASN A 105 5.76 11.33 10.83
C ASN A 105 4.36 10.76 10.93
N LEU A 106 4.11 9.52 10.55
CA LEU A 106 2.77 8.95 10.46
C LEU A 106 2.62 7.73 11.37
N ASP A 107 1.37 7.43 11.75
CA ASP A 107 1.01 6.16 12.38
C ASP A 107 0.66 5.16 11.29
N PHE A 108 1.14 3.94 11.45
CA PHE A 108 0.89 2.86 10.50
C PHE A 108 0.94 1.51 11.23
N ASP A 109 0.42 0.47 10.59
CA ASP A 109 0.55 -0.88 11.15
C ASP A 109 1.89 -1.51 10.77
N GLN A 110 2.12 -1.70 9.46
CA GLN A 110 3.38 -2.19 8.94
C GLN A 110 3.87 -1.30 7.81
N LEU A 111 5.16 -1.09 7.76
CA LEU A 111 5.85 -0.37 6.69
C LEU A 111 7.01 -1.23 6.22
N ILE A 112 7.00 -1.63 4.95
CA ILE A 112 7.95 -2.59 4.42
C ILE A 112 8.78 -1.97 3.31
N TRP A 113 10.07 -2.06 3.48
CA TRP A 113 11.09 -1.75 2.47
C TRP A 113 11.21 -2.98 1.58
N GLU A 114 10.60 -2.93 0.41
CA GLU A 114 10.46 -4.10 -0.46
C GLU A 114 11.62 -4.19 -1.44
N PHE A 115 12.54 -5.12 -1.18
CA PHE A 115 13.66 -5.47 -2.06
C PHE A 115 14.58 -4.26 -2.36
N GLY A 116 15.13 -4.19 -3.58
CA GLY A 116 16.09 -3.14 -3.92
C GLY A 116 17.43 -3.36 -3.22
N ASP A 117 17.99 -2.28 -2.72
CA ASP A 117 19.24 -2.29 -1.95
C ASP A 117 19.09 -1.44 -0.68
N ASP A 118 20.19 -1.23 0.06
CA ASP A 118 20.15 -0.46 1.30
C ASP A 118 19.92 1.03 1.09
N ASN A 119 20.03 1.52 -0.15
CA ASN A 119 19.82 2.92 -0.47
C ASN A 119 18.40 3.22 -0.89
N ASN A 120 17.73 2.29 -1.58
CA ASN A 120 16.38 2.50 -2.08
C ASN A 120 15.65 1.18 -2.34
N PRO A 121 14.43 1.00 -1.82
CA PRO A 121 13.64 -0.19 -2.13
C PRO A 121 13.05 -0.10 -3.53
N ASN A 122 12.62 -1.25 -4.08
CA ASN A 122 11.92 -1.28 -5.36
C ASN A 122 10.52 -0.66 -5.26
N TRP A 123 9.86 -0.83 -4.12
CA TRP A 123 8.63 -0.15 -3.75
C TRP A 123 8.49 -0.19 -2.23
N ILE A 124 7.49 0.48 -1.69
CA ILE A 124 7.16 0.40 -0.27
C ILE A 124 5.75 -0.15 -0.10
N HIS A 125 5.56 -0.94 0.93
CA HIS A 125 4.26 -1.43 1.38
C HIS A 125 3.93 -0.76 2.70
N VAL A 126 2.72 -0.21 2.82
CA VAL A 126 2.25 0.39 4.06
C VAL A 126 0.83 -0.05 4.33
N SER A 127 0.55 -0.38 5.59
CA SER A 127 -0.78 -0.78 6.02
C SER A 127 -1.25 0.04 7.22
N TYR A 128 -2.56 0.04 7.42
CA TYR A 128 -3.23 0.80 8.47
C TYR A 128 -4.41 0.01 9.00
N VAL A 129 -4.53 -0.08 10.31
CA VAL A 129 -5.70 -0.70 10.96
C VAL A 129 -6.55 0.41 11.56
N ASP A 130 -6.13 0.93 12.70
CA ASP A 130 -6.63 2.12 13.35
C ASP A 130 -5.55 2.64 14.30
N LYS A 131 -5.81 3.79 14.89
CA LYS A 131 -4.82 4.47 15.72
C LYS A 131 -4.37 3.65 16.93
N GLN A 132 -5.23 2.79 17.47
CA GLN A 132 -4.95 1.97 18.65
C GLN A 132 -4.29 0.65 18.32
N GLU A 133 -4.66 0.05 17.20
CA GLU A 133 -4.19 -1.26 16.76
C GLU A 133 -2.94 -1.21 15.90
N ASN A 134 -2.58 -0.05 15.39
CA ASN A 134 -1.37 0.11 14.58
C ASN A 134 -0.12 -0.22 15.38
N ARG A 135 0.73 -1.09 14.83
CA ARG A 135 1.94 -1.57 15.50
C ARG A 135 3.17 -0.71 15.23
N ASN A 136 3.12 0.18 14.25
CA ASN A 136 4.26 0.99 13.80
C ASN A 136 5.50 0.13 13.51
N ARG A 137 5.30 -1.00 12.85
CA ARG A 137 6.32 -2.01 12.57
C ARG A 137 7.00 -1.74 11.25
N CYS A 138 8.33 -1.57 11.28
CA CYS A 138 9.14 -1.45 10.07
C CYS A 138 9.84 -2.77 9.77
N LEU A 139 9.77 -3.19 8.51
CA LEU A 139 10.35 -4.43 8.02
C LEU A 139 11.13 -4.15 6.75
N LYS A 140 12.13 -4.97 6.49
CA LYS A 140 12.87 -4.97 5.24
C LYS A 140 12.74 -6.36 4.61
N ALA A 141 12.27 -6.42 3.37
CA ALA A 141 12.11 -7.66 2.65
C ALA A 141 13.31 -7.89 1.74
N TYR A 142 13.93 -9.06 1.87
CA TYR A 142 15.00 -9.51 0.98
C TYR A 142 14.48 -10.66 0.13
N LYS A 143 14.80 -10.64 -1.15
CA LYS A 143 14.28 -11.60 -2.13
C LYS A 143 14.50 -13.07 -1.72
N GLU A 144 15.62 -13.38 -1.07
CA GLU A 144 16.02 -14.74 -0.71
C GLU A 144 16.06 -15.00 0.79
N LYS A 145 15.89 -13.98 1.63
CA LYS A 145 16.09 -14.07 3.08
C LYS A 145 14.84 -13.80 3.91
N GLY A 146 13.73 -13.46 3.27
CA GLY A 146 12.48 -13.12 3.96
C GLY A 146 12.48 -11.70 4.52
N PHE A 147 11.77 -11.50 5.64
CA PHE A 147 11.55 -10.18 6.22
C PHE A 147 12.41 -9.98 7.46
N PHE A 148 12.91 -8.76 7.62
CA PHE A 148 13.69 -8.36 8.79
C PHE A 148 13.15 -7.06 9.37
N PHE A 149 13.18 -6.95 10.68
CA PHE A 149 12.83 -5.71 11.39
C PHE A 149 13.99 -4.73 11.38
N PHE A 150 13.65 -3.46 11.43
CA PHE A 150 14.65 -2.41 11.64
C PHE A 150 14.08 -1.14 12.26
#